data_ea5e06384e8b42e6a5aff9f894960112
#
_entry.id   ea5e06384e8b42e6a5aff9f894960112
#
_cell.length_a   1.000
_cell.length_b   1.000
_cell.length_c   1.000
_cell.angle_alpha   90.00
_cell.angle_beta   90.00
_cell.angle_gamma   90.00
#
_symmetry.space_group_name_H-M   'P 1'
#
loop_
_entity.id
_entity.type
_entity.pdbx_description
1 polymer ?
#
loop_
_entity_poly.entity_id
_entity_poly.type
_entity_poly.pdbx_seq_one_letter_code
_entity_poly.pdbx_strand_id
1 'polypeptide(L)' 'MVKWYTNRIINGKMTLQEVPVKWRQQVEMNLMK' A
#
# COMPACT_ATOMS: atom_id res chain seq x y z
N MET A 1 2.00 9.08 4.20
CA MET A 1 1.63 7.84 4.87
C MET A 1 1.24 6.77 3.88
N VAL A 2 0.20 7.01 3.09
CA VAL A 2 -0.20 6.02 2.08
C VAL A 2 0.92 5.81 1.07
N LYS A 3 1.61 6.87 0.73
CA LYS A 3 2.72 6.78 -0.21
C LYS A 3 3.83 5.87 0.32
N TRP A 4 4.05 5.90 1.62
CA TRP A 4 5.05 5.07 2.25
C TRP A 4 4.69 3.59 2.11
N TYR A 5 3.42 3.26 2.33
CA TYR A 5 2.96 1.89 2.17
C TYR A 5 3.07 1.44 0.72
N THR A 6 2.70 2.32 -0.20
CA THR A 6 2.77 2.00 -1.62
C THR A 6 4.19 1.65 -2.03
N ASN A 7 5.15 2.43 -1.58
CA ASN A 7 6.55 2.18 -1.88
C ASN A 7 7.01 0.83 -1.35
N ARG A 8 6.58 0.50 -0.14
CA ARG A 8 6.96 -0.77 0.47
C ARG A 8 6.43 -1.95 -0.32
N ILE A 9 5.21 -1.82 -0.80
CA ILE A 9 4.60 -2.90 -1.57
C ILE A 9 5.28 -3.05 -2.91
N ILE A 10 5.57 -1.95 -3.57
CA ILE A 10 6.23 -1.97 -4.87
C ILE A 10 7.62 -2.61 -4.74
N ASN A 11 8.31 -2.33 -3.66
CA ASN A 11 9.64 -2.88 -3.43
C ASN A 11 9.61 -4.33 -2.92
N GLY A 12 8.42 -4.87 -2.70
CA GLY A 12 8.29 -6.24 -2.24
C GLY A 12 8.62 -6.44 -0.77
N LYS A 13 8.66 -5.37 -0.01
CA LYS A 13 8.99 -5.47 1.42
C LYS A 13 7.77 -5.66 2.29
N MET A 14 6.58 -5.52 1.69
CA MET A 14 5.35 -5.56 2.43
C MET A 14 4.23 -5.98 1.48
N THR A 15 3.20 -6.63 2.02
CA THR A 15 2.06 -7.02 1.20
C THR A 15 0.88 -6.12 1.52
N LEU A 16 -0.08 -6.09 0.61
CA LEU A 16 -1.28 -5.29 0.80
C LEU A 16 -2.04 -5.70 2.06
N GLN A 17 -2.00 -6.98 2.38
CA GLN A 17 -2.69 -7.49 3.56
C GLN A 17 -2.10 -6.96 4.86
N GLU A 18 -0.84 -6.57 4.83
CA GLU A 18 -0.17 -6.03 6.02
C GLU A 18 -0.55 -4.58 6.26
N VAL A 19 -1.11 -3.93 5.26
CA VAL A 19 -1.54 -2.54 5.40
C VAL A 19 -2.82 -2.49 6.23
N PRO A 20 -2.92 -1.59 7.21
CA PRO A 20 -4.16 -1.45 7.97
C PRO A 20 -5.35 -1.24 7.06
N VAL A 21 -6.47 -1.84 7.40
CA VAL A 21 -7.69 -1.72 6.61
C VAL A 21 -8.01 -0.26 6.30
N LYS A 22 -7.71 0.60 7.25
CA LYS A 22 -7.97 2.02 7.14
C LYS A 22 -7.33 2.63 5.91
N TRP A 23 -6.14 2.17 5.57
CA TRP A 23 -5.35 2.73 4.47
C TRP A 23 -5.30 1.85 3.23
N ARG A 24 -5.76 0.62 3.35
CA ARG A 24 -5.64 -0.37 2.28
C ARG A 24 -6.26 0.11 0.98
N GLN A 25 -7.45 0.69 1.08
CA GLN A 25 -8.17 1.15 -0.10
C GLN A 25 -7.37 2.22 -0.84
N GLN A 26 -6.80 3.14 -0.09
CA GLN A 26 -6.02 4.22 -0.69
C GLN A 26 -4.75 3.68 -1.35
N VAL A 27 -4.13 2.71 -0.71
CA VAL A 27 -2.92 2.10 -1.27
C VAL A 27 -3.25 1.37 -2.55
N GLU A 28 -4.38 0.66 -2.58
CA GLU A 28 -4.82 -0.02 -3.78
C GLU A 28 -5.00 0.96 -4.94
N MET A 29 -5.62 2.09 -4.65
CA MET A 29 -5.84 3.09 -5.69
C MET A 29 -4.53 3.65 -6.20
N ASN A 30 -3.57 3.83 -5.32
CA ASN A 30 -2.26 4.31 -5.72
C ASN A 30 -1.53 3.30 -6.57
N LEU A 31 -1.71 2.02 -6.27
CA LEU A 31 -1.05 0.97 -7.04
C LEU A 31 -1.66 0.81 -8.43
N MET A 32 -2.92 1.17 -8.57
CA MET A 32 -3.63 1.02 -9.84
C MET A 32 -3.39 2.19 -10.78
N LYS A 33 -2.73 3.20 -10.34
CA LYS A 33 -2.37 4.33 -11.21
C LYS A 33 -1.23 3.98 -12.18
#